data_d906d21ecd2e3f624bc01fe346ef975e
#
_entry.id   d906d21ecd2e3f624bc01fe346ef975e
#
_cell.length_a   1.000
_cell.length_b   1.000
_cell.length_c   1.000
_cell.angle_alpha   90.00
_cell.angle_beta   90.00
_cell.angle_gamma   90.00
#
_symmetry.space_group_name_H-M   'P 1'
#
loop_
_entity.id
_entity.type
_entity.pdbx_description
1 polymer ?
#
loop_
_entity_poly.entity_id
_entity_poly.type
_entity_poly.pdbx_seq_one_letter_code
_entity_poly.pdbx_strand_id
1 'polypeptide(L)'
;MTKVEFLKYLAKGWFGNSQQHSIHAQLLKARGLNKLADKLMAESEEEWNEAKKVNARLIELGETPAVEIKEYPVITDIKKMLEDDCKEAADALPEMSKALSMFDDDYVTKRMIEEFIIDEQEHFNWVTAHLCMIAQIGMENYMIEMLGE
;
A
#
# COMPACT_ATOMS: atom_id res chain seq x y z
N MET A 1 -4.99 -15.34 -15.38
CA MET A 1 -5.44 -15.30 -13.98
C MET A 1 -6.95 -15.16 -13.97
N THR A 2 -7.64 -15.94 -13.15
CA THR A 2 -9.09 -15.82 -12.98
C THR A 2 -9.45 -14.64 -12.09
N LYS A 3 -10.74 -14.27 -12.05
CA LYS A 3 -11.25 -13.22 -11.15
C LYS A 3 -10.90 -13.53 -9.68
N VAL A 4 -11.13 -14.77 -9.25
CA VAL A 4 -10.86 -15.23 -7.88
C VAL A 4 -9.37 -15.18 -7.58
N GLU A 5 -8.53 -15.66 -8.50
CA GLU A 5 -7.08 -15.60 -8.36
C GLU A 5 -6.58 -14.17 -8.24
N PHE A 6 -7.15 -13.25 -9.02
CA PHE A 6 -6.77 -11.85 -8.96
C PHE A 6 -7.15 -11.21 -7.62
N LEU A 7 -8.36 -11.48 -7.11
CA LEU A 7 -8.79 -10.98 -5.81
C LEU A 7 -7.90 -11.51 -4.68
N LYS A 8 -7.57 -12.79 -4.71
CA LYS A 8 -6.64 -13.38 -3.72
C LYS A 8 -5.24 -12.78 -3.83
N TYR A 9 -4.79 -12.51 -5.04
CA TYR A 9 -3.52 -11.84 -5.30
C TYR A 9 -3.49 -10.44 -4.67
N LEU A 10 -4.56 -9.65 -4.84
CA LEU A 10 -4.67 -8.33 -4.21
C LEU A 10 -4.62 -8.41 -2.68
N ALA A 11 -5.42 -9.29 -2.09
CA ALA A 11 -5.47 -9.44 -0.63
C ALA A 11 -4.11 -9.87 -0.07
N LYS A 12 -3.46 -10.85 -0.70
CA LYS A 12 -2.13 -11.32 -0.31
C LYS A 12 -1.11 -10.18 -0.31
N GLY A 13 -1.13 -9.36 -1.36
CA GLY A 13 -0.24 -8.21 -1.49
C GLY A 13 -0.48 -7.16 -0.42
N TRP A 14 -1.73 -6.79 -0.17
CA TRP A 14 -2.06 -5.78 0.84
C TRP A 14 -1.79 -6.25 2.27
N PHE A 15 -2.04 -7.50 2.60
CA PHE A 15 -1.65 -8.04 3.90
C PHE A 15 -0.14 -7.93 4.09
N GLY A 16 0.64 -8.22 3.05
CA GLY A 16 2.10 -8.10 3.07
C GLY A 16 2.57 -6.65 3.17
N ASN A 17 1.99 -5.75 2.39
CA ASN A 17 2.30 -4.32 2.44
C ASN A 17 1.95 -3.73 3.80
N SER A 18 0.83 -4.12 4.38
CA SER A 18 0.43 -3.70 5.71
C SER A 18 1.48 -4.06 6.75
N GLN A 19 1.96 -5.31 6.72
CA GLN A 19 3.02 -5.77 7.60
C GLN A 19 4.31 -4.96 7.38
N GLN A 20 4.73 -4.78 6.13
CA GLN A 20 5.94 -4.03 5.79
C GLN A 20 5.87 -2.59 6.29
N HIS A 21 4.77 -1.88 6.02
CA HIS A 21 4.59 -0.51 6.48
C HIS A 21 4.55 -0.41 8.00
N SER A 22 3.93 -1.37 8.68
CA SER A 22 3.93 -1.43 10.14
C SER A 22 5.34 -1.56 10.71
N ILE A 23 6.15 -2.44 10.14
CA ILE A 23 7.55 -2.64 10.56
C ILE A 23 8.37 -1.37 10.28
N HIS A 24 8.22 -0.79 9.08
CA HIS A 24 8.92 0.45 8.74
C HIS A 24 8.53 1.59 9.68
N ALA A 25 7.24 1.70 10.03
CA ALA A 25 6.77 2.70 10.98
C ALA A 25 7.41 2.52 12.37
N GLN A 26 7.52 1.28 12.85
CA GLN A 26 8.17 0.99 14.13
C GLN A 26 9.65 1.39 14.12
N LEU A 27 10.36 1.07 13.03
CA LEU A 27 11.77 1.43 12.87
C LEU A 27 11.97 2.96 12.86
N LEU A 28 11.10 3.68 12.16
CA LEU A 28 11.16 5.14 12.08
C LEU A 28 10.83 5.78 13.43
N LYS A 29 9.84 5.25 14.14
CA LYS A 29 9.47 5.74 15.47
C LYS A 29 10.62 5.57 16.46
N ALA A 30 11.34 4.45 16.40
CA ALA A 30 12.51 4.22 17.23
C ALA A 30 13.64 5.24 16.96
N ARG A 31 13.63 5.88 15.79
CA ARG A 31 14.59 6.92 15.39
C ARG A 31 14.06 8.35 15.64
N GLY A 32 12.87 8.49 16.23
CA GLY A 32 12.27 9.78 16.51
C GLY A 32 11.58 10.45 15.32
N LEU A 33 11.46 9.78 14.18
CA LEU A 33 10.85 10.33 12.96
C LEU A 33 9.34 10.08 12.99
N ASN A 34 8.67 10.66 13.99
CA ASN A 34 7.28 10.33 14.34
C ASN A 34 6.27 10.70 13.26
N LYS A 35 6.47 11.81 12.54
CA LYS A 35 5.53 12.20 11.48
C LYS A 35 5.52 11.18 10.34
N LEU A 36 6.70 10.73 9.93
CA LEU A 36 6.81 9.72 8.89
C LEU A 36 6.29 8.37 9.38
N ALA A 37 6.63 8.00 10.62
CA ALA A 37 6.15 6.78 11.25
C ALA A 37 4.62 6.74 11.31
N ASP A 38 3.98 7.84 11.72
CA ASP A 38 2.52 7.92 11.82
C ASP A 38 1.86 7.77 10.45
N LYS A 39 2.45 8.36 9.41
CA LYS A 39 1.93 8.22 8.04
C LYS A 39 2.01 6.76 7.57
N LEU A 40 3.14 6.10 7.78
CA LEU A 40 3.29 4.70 7.36
C LEU A 40 2.41 3.76 8.18
N MET A 41 2.17 4.05 9.46
CA MET A 41 1.24 3.27 10.27
C MET A 41 -0.19 3.42 9.75
N ALA A 42 -0.59 4.63 9.37
CA ALA A 42 -1.91 4.87 8.77
C ALA A 42 -2.08 4.09 7.46
N GLU A 43 -1.03 4.07 6.62
CA GLU A 43 -1.04 3.25 5.39
C GLU A 43 -1.17 1.77 5.71
N SER A 44 -0.45 1.28 6.72
CA SER A 44 -0.53 -0.11 7.17
C SER A 44 -1.97 -0.48 7.54
N GLU A 45 -2.64 0.35 8.30
CA GLU A 45 -4.04 0.12 8.73
C GLU A 45 -5.00 0.13 7.53
N GLU A 46 -4.81 1.06 6.60
CA GLU A 46 -5.62 1.16 5.39
C GLU A 46 -5.47 -0.09 4.52
N GLU A 47 -4.25 -0.55 4.31
CA GLU A 47 -3.96 -1.75 3.51
C GLU A 47 -4.53 -3.02 4.13
N TRP A 48 -4.43 -3.14 5.45
CA TRP A 48 -5.04 -4.26 6.17
C TRP A 48 -6.56 -4.26 5.96
N ASN A 49 -7.19 -3.09 6.04
CA ASN A 49 -8.63 -2.96 5.82
C ASN A 49 -9.02 -3.26 4.37
N GLU A 50 -8.21 -2.86 3.39
CA GLU A 50 -8.44 -3.18 1.98
C GLU A 50 -8.40 -4.69 1.74
N ALA A 51 -7.41 -5.37 2.31
CA ALA A 51 -7.32 -6.83 2.23
C ALA A 51 -8.55 -7.50 2.84
N LYS A 52 -9.03 -6.98 3.97
CA LYS A 52 -10.27 -7.47 4.60
C LYS A 52 -11.50 -7.26 3.72
N LYS A 53 -11.58 -6.13 3.02
CA LYS A 53 -12.69 -5.86 2.07
C LYS A 53 -12.68 -6.87 0.93
N VAL A 54 -11.51 -7.22 0.41
CA VAL A 54 -11.39 -8.25 -0.63
C VAL A 54 -11.87 -9.61 -0.11
N ASN A 55 -11.45 -9.99 1.10
CA ASN A 55 -11.89 -11.24 1.70
C ASN A 55 -13.40 -11.27 1.95
N ALA A 56 -13.99 -10.14 2.40
CA ALA A 56 -15.43 -10.04 2.56
C ALA A 56 -16.15 -10.27 1.22
N ARG A 57 -15.61 -9.68 0.13
CA ARG A 57 -16.19 -9.86 -1.21
C ARG A 57 -16.06 -11.30 -1.70
N LEU A 58 -14.92 -11.94 -1.47
CA LEU A 58 -14.74 -13.37 -1.80
C LEU A 58 -15.78 -14.25 -1.10
N ILE A 59 -16.04 -13.99 0.17
CA ILE A 59 -17.06 -14.71 0.95
C ILE A 59 -18.44 -14.49 0.33
N GLU A 60 -18.80 -13.26 -0.02
CA GLU A 60 -20.08 -12.95 -0.67
C GLU A 60 -20.24 -13.69 -2.00
N LEU A 61 -19.13 -13.91 -2.72
CA LEU A 61 -19.12 -14.64 -3.99
C LEU A 61 -19.12 -16.16 -3.80
N GLY A 62 -19.14 -16.65 -2.57
CA GLY A 62 -19.10 -18.09 -2.27
C GLY A 62 -17.72 -18.71 -2.37
N GLU A 63 -16.68 -17.88 -2.35
CA GLU A 63 -15.28 -18.32 -2.49
C GLU A 63 -14.57 -18.37 -1.15
N THR A 64 -13.47 -19.11 -1.10
CA THR A 64 -12.61 -19.17 0.08
C THR A 64 -11.80 -17.88 0.21
N PRO A 65 -11.74 -17.25 1.40
CA PRO A 65 -10.91 -16.08 1.61
C PRO A 65 -9.43 -16.35 1.39
N ALA A 66 -8.68 -15.29 1.08
CA ALA A 66 -7.23 -15.34 0.98
C ALA A 66 -6.62 -15.42 2.38
N VAL A 67 -5.66 -16.32 2.58
CA VAL A 67 -4.98 -16.53 3.86
C VAL A 67 -3.48 -16.25 3.80
N GLU A 68 -2.93 -16.13 2.61
CA GLU A 68 -1.51 -15.88 2.43
C GLU A 68 -1.17 -14.40 2.61
N ILE A 69 0.01 -14.15 3.17
CA ILE A 69 0.59 -12.82 3.31
C ILE A 69 1.86 -12.81 2.48
N LYS A 70 1.94 -11.88 1.53
CA LYS A 70 3.15 -11.74 0.71
C LYS A 70 4.28 -11.19 1.59
N GLU A 71 5.44 -11.82 1.52
CA GLU A 71 6.62 -11.33 2.21
C GLU A 71 7.27 -10.20 1.41
N TYR A 72 7.45 -9.05 2.05
CA TYR A 72 8.17 -7.92 1.51
C TYR A 72 9.42 -7.65 2.33
N PRO A 73 10.47 -7.11 1.72
CA PRO A 73 11.72 -6.85 2.44
C PRO A 73 11.58 -5.72 3.47
N VAL A 74 12.33 -5.81 4.55
CA VAL A 74 12.48 -4.72 5.51
C VAL A 74 13.62 -3.82 5.02
N ILE A 75 13.33 -2.55 4.83
CA ILE A 75 14.28 -1.55 4.33
C ILE A 75 14.55 -0.56 5.45
N THR A 76 15.82 -0.29 5.76
CA THR A 76 16.20 0.59 6.86
C THR A 76 16.62 1.99 6.40
N ASP A 77 17.07 2.13 5.15
CA ASP A 77 17.40 3.42 4.56
C ASP A 77 16.12 4.15 4.14
N ILE A 78 15.93 5.37 4.64
CA ILE A 78 14.67 6.12 4.45
C ILE A 78 14.37 6.36 2.96
N LYS A 79 15.37 6.81 2.22
CA LYS A 79 15.17 7.11 0.79
C LYS A 79 14.80 5.85 0.01
N LYS A 80 15.49 4.75 0.27
CA LYS A 80 15.21 3.46 -0.36
C LYS A 80 13.83 2.93 0.03
N MET A 81 13.44 3.13 1.28
CA MET A 81 12.11 2.77 1.78
C MET A 81 11.01 3.48 0.97
N LEU A 82 11.18 4.78 0.73
CA LEU A 82 10.23 5.58 -0.06
C LEU A 82 10.31 5.26 -1.55
N GLU A 83 11.49 5.00 -2.09
CA GLU A 83 11.66 4.61 -3.49
C GLU A 83 10.99 3.26 -3.78
N ASP A 84 11.14 2.29 -2.87
CA ASP A 84 10.49 0.99 -2.98
C ASP A 84 8.96 1.13 -2.93
N ASP A 85 8.46 1.93 -2.00
CA ASP A 85 7.03 2.21 -1.86
C ASP A 85 6.47 2.88 -3.12
N CYS A 86 7.22 3.84 -3.67
CA CYS A 86 6.86 4.51 -4.93
C CYS A 86 6.77 3.51 -6.09
N LYS A 87 7.74 2.61 -6.20
CA LYS A 87 7.77 1.60 -7.26
C LYS A 87 6.61 0.63 -7.14
N GLU A 88 6.30 0.17 -5.92
CA GLU A 88 5.15 -0.70 -5.66
C GLU A 88 3.85 -0.07 -6.15
N ALA A 89 3.63 1.21 -5.81
CA ALA A 89 2.44 1.94 -6.24
C ALA A 89 2.41 2.12 -7.76
N ALA A 90 3.54 2.50 -8.36
CA ALA A 90 3.66 2.69 -9.80
C ALA A 90 3.36 1.40 -10.60
N ASP A 91 3.74 0.25 -10.04
CA ASP A 91 3.47 -1.06 -10.67
C ASP A 91 2.02 -1.50 -10.45
N ALA A 92 1.46 -1.25 -9.26
CA ALA A 92 0.11 -1.68 -8.89
C ALA A 92 -1.00 -0.95 -9.66
N LEU A 93 -0.82 0.35 -9.92
CA LEU A 93 -1.85 1.16 -10.57
C LEU A 93 -2.25 0.64 -11.96
N PRO A 94 -1.32 0.44 -12.93
CA PRO A 94 -1.70 -0.10 -14.22
C PRO A 94 -2.21 -1.54 -14.15
N GLU A 95 -1.71 -2.34 -13.23
CA GLU A 95 -2.14 -3.72 -13.04
C GLU A 95 -3.61 -3.79 -12.63
N MET A 96 -4.02 -2.99 -11.63
CA MET A 96 -5.41 -2.91 -11.20
C MET A 96 -6.31 -2.33 -12.29
N SER A 97 -5.84 -1.30 -13.00
CA SER A 97 -6.60 -0.68 -14.09
C SER A 97 -6.90 -1.67 -15.21
N LYS A 98 -5.90 -2.47 -15.59
CA LYS A 98 -6.08 -3.50 -16.62
C LYS A 98 -7.04 -4.60 -16.18
N ALA A 99 -7.05 -4.93 -14.90
CA ALA A 99 -7.90 -5.98 -14.37
C ALA A 99 -9.38 -5.58 -14.29
N LEU A 100 -9.72 -4.29 -14.35
CA LEU A 100 -11.11 -3.83 -14.23
C LEU A 100 -12.04 -4.48 -15.25
N SER A 101 -11.59 -4.69 -16.49
CA SER A 101 -12.41 -5.30 -17.53
C SER A 101 -12.81 -6.75 -17.21
N MET A 102 -12.08 -7.44 -16.36
CA MET A 102 -12.44 -8.78 -15.92
C MET A 102 -13.73 -8.78 -15.11
N PHE A 103 -14.10 -7.65 -14.55
CA PHE A 103 -15.25 -7.48 -13.64
C PHE A 103 -16.40 -6.68 -14.26
N ASP A 104 -16.47 -6.59 -15.60
CA ASP A 104 -17.53 -5.86 -16.29
C ASP A 104 -18.94 -6.42 -16.01
N ASP A 105 -19.03 -7.70 -15.65
CA ASP A 105 -20.26 -8.38 -15.27
C ASP A 105 -20.52 -8.36 -13.75
N ASP A 106 -19.66 -7.74 -12.95
CA ASP A 106 -19.74 -7.68 -11.50
C ASP A 106 -19.40 -6.25 -11.02
N TYR A 107 -20.40 -5.38 -11.05
CA TYR A 107 -20.24 -3.98 -10.70
C TYR A 107 -19.75 -3.77 -9.27
N VAL A 108 -20.21 -4.58 -8.32
CA VAL A 108 -19.82 -4.42 -6.91
C VAL A 108 -18.32 -4.63 -6.72
N THR A 109 -17.78 -5.70 -7.31
CA THR A 109 -16.33 -5.96 -7.29
C THR A 109 -15.56 -4.89 -8.06
N LYS A 110 -16.06 -4.52 -9.25
CA LYS A 110 -15.44 -3.50 -10.09
C LYS A 110 -15.33 -2.17 -9.33
N ARG A 111 -16.41 -1.76 -8.68
CA ARG A 111 -16.45 -0.52 -7.88
C ARG A 111 -15.44 -0.56 -6.73
N MET A 112 -15.35 -1.69 -6.04
CA MET A 112 -14.38 -1.89 -4.99
C MET A 112 -12.94 -1.67 -5.49
N ILE A 113 -12.60 -2.27 -6.63
CA ILE A 113 -11.26 -2.13 -7.24
C ILE A 113 -11.03 -0.68 -7.70
N GLU A 114 -12.04 -0.01 -8.24
CA GLU A 114 -11.93 1.40 -8.62
C GLU A 114 -11.58 2.27 -7.42
N GLU A 115 -12.16 2.02 -6.27
CA GLU A 115 -11.84 2.73 -5.02
C GLU A 115 -10.40 2.44 -4.56
N PHE A 116 -9.94 1.21 -4.70
CA PHE A 116 -8.55 0.85 -4.40
C PHE A 116 -7.57 1.59 -5.30
N ILE A 117 -7.90 1.75 -6.57
CA ILE A 117 -7.07 2.51 -7.51
C ILE A 117 -6.95 3.97 -7.06
N ILE A 118 -8.06 4.58 -6.63
CA ILE A 118 -8.06 5.97 -6.16
C ILE A 118 -7.18 6.10 -4.91
N ASP A 119 -7.31 5.19 -3.96
CA ASP A 119 -6.51 5.20 -2.73
C ASP A 119 -5.02 5.01 -3.03
N GLU A 120 -4.69 4.09 -3.93
CA GLU A 120 -3.30 3.85 -4.34
C GLU A 120 -2.72 5.07 -5.06
N GLN A 121 -3.51 5.76 -5.88
CA GLN A 121 -3.07 6.98 -6.54
C GLN A 121 -2.76 8.09 -5.52
N GLU A 122 -3.57 8.22 -4.49
CA GLU A 122 -3.32 9.19 -3.42
C GLU A 122 -2.00 8.88 -2.71
N HIS A 123 -1.76 7.61 -2.40
CA HIS A 123 -0.51 7.18 -1.78
C HIS A 123 0.69 7.42 -2.70
N PHE A 124 0.56 7.10 -3.97
CA PHE A 124 1.59 7.38 -4.98
C PHE A 124 1.93 8.87 -5.03
N ASN A 125 0.92 9.72 -5.02
CA ASN A 125 1.11 11.17 -5.01
C ASN A 125 1.84 11.64 -3.77
N TRP A 126 1.50 11.07 -2.62
CA TRP A 126 2.15 11.39 -1.36
C TRP A 126 3.64 11.00 -1.38
N VAL A 127 3.95 9.78 -1.78
CA VAL A 127 5.33 9.28 -1.77
C VAL A 127 6.21 10.00 -2.80
N THR A 128 5.67 10.32 -3.97
CA THR A 128 6.42 11.08 -4.98
C THR A 128 6.69 12.50 -4.52
N ALA A 129 5.75 13.14 -3.80
CA ALA A 129 5.95 14.46 -3.22
C ALA A 129 7.06 14.43 -2.16
N HIS A 130 7.12 13.39 -1.34
CA HIS A 130 8.16 13.25 -0.31
C HIS A 130 9.54 12.99 -0.92
N LEU A 131 9.62 12.16 -1.98
CA LEU A 131 10.87 11.99 -2.72
C LEU A 131 11.33 13.31 -3.35
N CYS A 132 10.39 14.11 -3.84
CA CYS A 132 10.66 15.43 -4.38
C CYS A 132 11.20 16.37 -3.30
N MET A 133 10.64 16.34 -2.08
CA MET A 133 11.14 17.10 -0.93
C MET A 133 12.60 16.73 -0.64
N ILE A 134 12.92 15.44 -0.60
CA ILE A 134 14.29 14.97 -0.35
C ILE A 134 15.25 15.53 -1.39
N ALA A 135 14.84 15.53 -2.66
CA ALA A 135 15.66 16.06 -3.75
C ALA A 135 15.89 17.57 -3.62
N GLN A 136 14.89 18.31 -3.12
CA GLN A 136 14.97 19.76 -3.02
C GLN A 136 15.73 20.24 -1.79
N ILE A 137 15.47 19.65 -0.62
CA ILE A 137 16.01 20.15 0.66
C ILE A 137 17.09 19.26 1.26
N GLY A 138 17.35 18.11 0.68
CA GLY A 138 18.31 17.11 1.17
C GLY A 138 17.76 16.25 2.29
N MET A 139 18.39 15.11 2.51
CA MET A 139 17.92 14.10 3.49
C MET A 139 17.94 14.64 4.92
N GLU A 140 18.98 15.39 5.31
CA GLU A 140 19.09 15.91 6.67
C GLU A 140 17.92 16.84 7.01
N ASN A 141 17.60 17.77 6.11
CA ASN A 141 16.48 18.69 6.29
C ASN A 141 15.14 17.93 6.24
N TYR A 142 15.04 16.95 5.37
CA TYR A 142 13.84 16.10 5.30
C TYR A 142 13.59 15.39 6.65
N MET A 143 14.65 14.83 7.25
CA MET A 143 14.52 14.16 8.55
C MET A 143 14.09 15.13 9.64
N ILE A 144 14.56 16.38 9.60
CA ILE A 144 14.12 17.43 10.54
C ILE A 144 12.61 17.66 10.39
N GLU A 145 12.11 17.74 9.15
CA GLU A 145 10.67 17.92 8.89
C GLU A 145 9.84 16.71 9.35
N MET A 146 10.44 15.53 9.39
CA MET A 146 9.75 14.29 9.79
C MET A 146 9.79 14.03 11.29
N LEU A 147 10.53 14.83 12.07
CA LEU A 147 10.49 14.74 13.51
C LEU A 147 9.10 15.09 14.02
N GLY A 148 8.75 14.58 15.18
CA GLY A 148 7.46 14.84 15.80
C GLY A 148 7.53 14.60 17.30
N GLU A 149 6.60 15.19 18.00
CA GLU A 149 6.45 15.02 19.45
C GLU A 149 5.84 13.65 19.80
#